data_8459371a115ffd3dbf4755e9f298c1a7
#
_entry.id   8459371a115ffd3dbf4755e9f298c1a7
#
_cell.length_a   1.000
_cell.length_b   1.000
_cell.length_c   1.000
_cell.angle_alpha   90.00
_cell.angle_beta   90.00
_cell.angle_gamma   90.00
#
_symmetry.space_group_name_H-M   'P 1'
#
loop_
_entity.id
_entity.type
_entity.pdbx_description
1 polymer ?
#
loop_
_entity_poly.entity_id
_entity_poly.type
_entity_poly.pdbx_seq_one_letter_code
_entity_poly.pdbx_strand_id
1 'polypeptide(L)'
;MSKKPTVLMILDGYGLNDKKEGNAVYLAKTPVMDKLMAEYPFVKGNASGLAVGLPDGQMGNSEVGHMNMGAGRIVYQELTRITKEIQDGDFFKNEALLAAMKNAKENNSAVPFMGLLSDGGVHSNNTHLYGLLEMA
;
A
#
# COMPACT_ATOMS: atom_id res chain seq x y z
N MET A 1 9.66 -29.20 27.12
CA MET A 1 10.23 -27.85 26.98
C MET A 1 9.14 -26.84 27.34
N SER A 2 9.37 -25.96 28.32
CA SER A 2 8.41 -24.90 28.65
C SER A 2 8.39 -23.88 27.50
N LYS A 3 7.22 -23.63 26.94
CA LYS A 3 7.03 -22.58 25.91
C LYS A 3 7.30 -21.22 26.57
N LYS A 4 8.25 -20.44 26.03
CA LYS A 4 8.44 -19.06 26.45
C LYS A 4 7.42 -18.18 25.71
N PRO A 5 6.60 -17.38 26.40
CA PRO A 5 5.66 -16.49 25.74
C PRO A 5 6.41 -15.38 25.00
N THR A 6 5.91 -15.00 23.83
CA THR A 6 6.35 -13.82 23.07
C THR A 6 5.21 -12.82 23.07
N VAL A 7 5.50 -11.55 23.34
CA VAL A 7 4.54 -10.45 23.34
C VAL A 7 4.90 -9.52 22.19
N LEU A 8 3.96 -9.28 21.28
CA LEU A 8 4.03 -8.21 20.30
C LEU A 8 3.14 -7.06 20.79
N MET A 9 3.74 -5.91 21.09
CA MET A 9 3.01 -4.71 21.52
C MET A 9 3.04 -3.69 20.40
N ILE A 10 1.88 -3.33 19.88
CA ILE A 10 1.71 -2.35 18.81
C ILE A 10 1.16 -1.06 19.43
N LEU A 11 1.97 0.00 19.38
CA LEU A 11 1.59 1.34 19.82
C LEU A 11 1.11 2.13 18.59
N ASP A 12 -0.12 1.85 18.18
CA ASP A 12 -0.71 2.44 16.98
C ASP A 12 -0.81 3.97 17.11
N GLY A 13 -0.34 4.68 16.08
CA GLY A 13 -0.24 6.14 16.10
C GLY A 13 0.99 6.71 16.81
N TYR A 14 1.83 5.88 17.43
CA TYR A 14 3.06 6.30 18.07
C TYR A 14 4.18 6.42 17.03
N GLY A 15 4.28 7.60 16.38
CA GLY A 15 5.27 7.86 15.33
C GLY A 15 6.49 8.63 15.82
N LEU A 16 7.60 8.51 15.08
CA LEU A 16 8.82 9.25 15.32
C LEU A 16 8.81 10.54 14.51
N ASN A 17 9.08 11.67 15.16
CA ASN A 17 9.20 12.97 14.52
C ASN A 17 10.19 13.83 15.31
N ASP A 18 11.18 14.39 14.61
CA ASP A 18 12.21 15.23 15.23
C ASP A 18 11.72 16.64 15.55
N LYS A 19 10.56 17.07 15.04
CA LYS A 19 9.94 18.35 15.38
C LYS A 19 9.38 18.30 16.80
N LYS A 20 9.69 19.32 17.59
CA LYS A 20 9.25 19.44 18.99
C LYS A 20 7.87 20.04 19.14
N GLU A 21 7.57 21.04 18.30
CA GLU A 21 6.30 21.78 18.35
C GLU A 21 5.14 20.88 17.97
N GLY A 22 4.12 20.82 18.81
CA GLY A 22 2.94 19.99 18.61
C GLY A 22 3.18 18.47 18.72
N ASN A 23 4.37 18.04 19.13
CA ASN A 23 4.75 16.63 19.22
C ASN A 23 4.59 16.11 20.67
N ALA A 24 3.46 15.54 20.97
CA ALA A 24 3.16 15.01 22.30
C ALA A 24 4.12 13.89 22.73
N VAL A 25 4.54 13.02 21.79
CA VAL A 25 5.50 11.94 22.05
C VAL A 25 6.85 12.50 22.49
N TYR A 26 7.33 13.53 21.79
CA TYR A 26 8.62 14.18 22.12
C TYR A 26 8.57 14.93 23.43
N LEU A 27 7.44 15.57 23.76
CA LEU A 27 7.28 16.40 24.96
C LEU A 27 6.96 15.59 26.21
N ALA A 28 6.51 14.35 26.06
CA ALA A 28 6.18 13.47 27.17
C ALA A 28 7.44 12.95 27.89
N LYS A 29 7.31 12.63 29.16
CA LYS A 29 8.34 11.92 29.91
C LYS A 29 8.17 10.42 29.65
N THR A 30 9.04 9.84 28.84
CA THR A 30 8.96 8.44 28.38
C THR A 30 10.18 7.60 28.78
N PRO A 31 10.56 7.56 30.08
CA PRO A 31 11.84 6.98 30.49
C PRO A 31 12.00 5.49 30.14
N VAL A 32 10.91 4.74 30.05
CA VAL A 32 10.95 3.33 29.65
C VAL A 32 11.19 3.20 28.15
N MET A 33 10.49 3.98 27.32
CA MET A 33 10.70 3.96 25.87
C MET A 33 12.09 4.47 25.50
N ASP A 34 12.54 5.55 26.15
CA ASP A 34 13.87 6.11 25.95
C ASP A 34 14.95 5.05 26.24
N LYS A 35 14.80 4.32 27.35
CA LYS A 35 15.71 3.24 27.72
C LYS A 35 15.66 2.09 26.72
N LEU A 36 14.46 1.66 26.28
CA LEU A 36 14.32 0.57 25.33
C LEU A 36 14.97 0.91 23.98
N MET A 37 14.78 2.14 23.49
CA MET A 37 15.38 2.59 22.24
C MET A 37 16.91 2.73 22.33
N ALA A 38 17.45 3.02 23.51
CA ALA A 38 18.89 3.19 23.71
C ALA A 38 19.63 1.87 23.93
N GLU A 39 19.03 0.90 24.61
CA GLU A 39 19.72 -0.31 25.09
C GLU A 39 19.40 -1.57 24.28
N TYR A 40 18.34 -1.57 23.48
CA TYR A 40 17.89 -2.73 22.71
C TYR A 40 17.94 -2.47 21.19
N PRO A 41 17.95 -3.53 20.37
CA PRO A 41 17.91 -3.37 18.92
C PRO A 41 16.70 -2.53 18.48
N PHE A 42 16.98 -1.47 17.75
CA PHE A 42 15.98 -0.50 17.28
C PHE A 42 16.16 -0.20 15.80
N VAL A 43 15.07 -0.16 15.06
CA VAL A 43 15.03 0.17 13.63
C VAL A 43 13.83 1.05 13.32
N LYS A 44 14.02 2.03 12.44
CA LYS A 44 12.95 2.88 11.93
C LYS A 44 12.33 2.20 10.71
N GLY A 45 11.00 2.05 10.70
CA GLY A 45 10.23 1.56 9.57
C GLY A 45 9.42 2.69 8.91
N ASN A 46 9.21 2.60 7.61
CA ASN A 46 8.25 3.47 6.93
C ASN A 46 6.82 2.98 7.16
N ALA A 47 5.91 3.93 7.42
CA ALA A 47 4.50 3.65 7.65
C ALA A 47 3.58 4.34 6.63
N SER A 48 4.11 4.71 5.44
CA SER A 48 3.36 5.44 4.41
C SER A 48 3.80 5.02 3.00
N GLY A 49 2.99 5.36 2.02
CA GLY A 49 3.28 5.18 0.60
C GLY A 49 3.53 3.73 0.21
N LEU A 50 4.38 3.53 -0.78
CA LEU A 50 4.68 2.21 -1.35
C LEU A 50 5.25 1.21 -0.33
N ALA A 51 5.90 1.69 0.73
CA ALA A 51 6.43 0.84 1.80
C ALA A 51 5.35 0.08 2.57
N VAL A 52 4.11 0.53 2.50
CA VAL A 52 2.93 -0.13 3.11
C VAL A 52 1.86 -0.51 2.09
N GLY A 53 2.17 -0.47 0.81
CA GLY A 53 1.26 -0.89 -0.26
C GLY A 53 0.24 0.17 -0.70
N LEU A 54 0.45 1.43 -0.34
CA LEU A 54 -0.35 2.59 -0.75
C LEU A 54 0.33 3.36 -1.89
N PRO A 55 -0.39 4.22 -2.62
CA PRO A 55 0.22 5.15 -3.57
C PRO A 55 1.33 5.98 -2.92
N ASP A 56 2.32 6.39 -3.72
CA ASP A 56 3.41 7.23 -3.22
C ASP A 56 2.89 8.53 -2.61
N GLY A 57 3.50 8.95 -1.51
CA GLY A 57 3.09 10.15 -0.76
C GLY A 57 1.83 10.00 0.07
N GLN A 58 1.10 8.90 -0.03
CA GLN A 58 -0.10 8.68 0.77
C GLN A 58 0.27 8.26 2.20
N MET A 59 -0.32 8.94 3.18
CA MET A 59 -0.16 8.61 4.60
C MET A 59 -0.74 7.20 4.88
N GLY A 60 0.00 6.40 5.66
CA GLY A 60 -0.48 5.10 6.11
C GLY A 60 -1.64 5.19 7.09
N ASN A 61 -2.23 4.04 7.35
CA ASN A 61 -3.30 3.87 8.34
C ASN A 61 -3.15 2.53 9.05
N SER A 62 -3.95 2.34 10.10
CA SER A 62 -3.90 1.13 10.93
C SER A 62 -4.19 -0.14 10.12
N GLU A 63 -5.13 -0.10 9.20
CA GLU A 63 -5.53 -1.29 8.40
C GLU A 63 -4.37 -1.82 7.57
N VAL A 64 -3.73 -0.97 6.77
CA VAL A 64 -2.60 -1.39 5.94
C VAL A 64 -1.39 -1.78 6.78
N GLY A 65 -1.14 -1.08 7.90
CA GLY A 65 -0.04 -1.39 8.81
C GLY A 65 -0.19 -2.78 9.43
N HIS A 66 -1.33 -3.08 10.00
CA HIS A 66 -1.62 -4.38 10.60
C HIS A 66 -1.66 -5.49 9.56
N MET A 67 -2.19 -5.22 8.37
CA MET A 67 -2.18 -6.18 7.26
C MET A 67 -0.75 -6.57 6.87
N ASN A 68 0.14 -5.61 6.73
CA ASN A 68 1.55 -5.86 6.36
C ASN A 68 2.29 -6.61 7.47
N MET A 69 2.09 -6.26 8.73
CA MET A 69 2.67 -6.97 9.88
C MET A 69 2.17 -8.42 9.93
N GLY A 70 0.86 -8.64 9.76
CA GLY A 70 0.27 -9.97 9.78
C GLY A 70 0.71 -10.85 8.60
N ALA A 71 0.87 -10.25 7.43
CA ALA A 71 1.33 -10.94 6.21
C ALA A 71 2.85 -11.17 6.18
N GLY A 72 3.63 -10.44 6.97
CA GLY A 72 5.10 -10.46 6.93
C GLY A 72 5.69 -9.94 5.61
N ARG A 73 4.92 -9.18 4.84
CA ARG A 73 5.30 -8.60 3.55
C ARG A 73 4.46 -7.37 3.24
N ILE A 74 4.87 -6.59 2.25
CA ILE A 74 4.04 -5.52 1.71
C ILE A 74 2.83 -6.13 0.98
N VAL A 75 1.62 -5.72 1.38
CA VAL A 75 0.36 -6.06 0.71
C VAL A 75 -0.11 -4.81 -0.04
N TYR A 76 0.06 -4.81 -1.35
CA TYR A 76 -0.39 -3.68 -2.17
C TYR A 76 -1.91 -3.60 -2.18
N GLN A 77 -2.44 -2.41 -1.91
CA GLN A 77 -3.87 -2.12 -2.11
C GLN A 77 -4.20 -2.18 -3.61
N GLU A 78 -5.45 -2.50 -3.96
CA GLU A 78 -5.83 -2.78 -5.35
C GLU A 78 -5.44 -1.65 -6.32
N LEU A 79 -5.66 -0.39 -5.95
CA LEU A 79 -5.25 0.74 -6.77
C LEU A 79 -3.75 0.72 -7.06
N THR A 80 -2.94 0.55 -6.03
CA THR A 80 -1.47 0.52 -6.13
C THR A 80 -1.01 -0.71 -6.91
N ARG A 81 -1.65 -1.86 -6.68
CA ARG A 81 -1.35 -3.11 -7.37
C ARG A 81 -1.55 -2.97 -8.88
N ILE A 82 -2.72 -2.45 -9.31
CA ILE A 82 -3.01 -2.25 -10.72
C ILE A 82 -2.05 -1.25 -11.35
N THR A 83 -1.78 -0.13 -10.66
CA THR A 83 -0.80 0.87 -11.13
C THR A 83 0.57 0.22 -11.36
N LYS A 84 1.01 -0.60 -10.39
CA LYS A 84 2.30 -1.29 -10.48
C LYS A 84 2.32 -2.31 -11.62
N GLU A 85 1.27 -3.10 -11.78
CA GLU A 85 1.16 -4.07 -12.88
C GLU A 85 1.23 -3.39 -14.27
N ILE A 86 0.66 -2.19 -14.41
CA ILE A 86 0.77 -1.40 -15.64
C ILE A 86 2.22 -0.95 -15.85
N GLN A 87 2.86 -0.42 -14.80
CA GLN A 87 4.26 0.05 -14.88
C GLN A 87 5.25 -1.08 -15.18
N ASP A 88 5.04 -2.26 -14.58
CA ASP A 88 5.88 -3.45 -14.77
C ASP A 88 5.56 -4.19 -16.10
N GLY A 89 4.46 -3.85 -16.77
CA GLY A 89 4.01 -4.49 -18.02
C GLY A 89 3.24 -5.78 -17.83
N ASP A 90 3.00 -6.23 -16.60
CA ASP A 90 2.26 -7.47 -16.32
C ASP A 90 0.76 -7.31 -16.57
N PHE A 91 0.22 -6.10 -16.41
CA PHE A 91 -1.15 -5.78 -16.74
C PHE A 91 -1.50 -6.19 -18.19
N PHE A 92 -0.59 -5.96 -19.13
CA PHE A 92 -0.77 -6.26 -20.57
C PHE A 92 -0.71 -7.76 -20.90
N LYS A 93 -0.44 -8.58 -19.91
CA LYS A 93 -0.44 -10.05 -20.01
C LYS A 93 -1.67 -10.69 -19.39
N ASN A 94 -2.62 -9.89 -18.88
CA ASN A 94 -3.82 -10.40 -18.22
C ASN A 94 -4.69 -11.17 -19.22
N GLU A 95 -4.79 -12.49 -19.02
CA GLU A 95 -5.47 -13.40 -19.94
C GLU A 95 -6.96 -13.08 -20.13
N ALA A 96 -7.66 -12.64 -19.06
CA ALA A 96 -9.07 -12.32 -19.12
C ALA A 96 -9.33 -11.07 -19.96
N LEU A 97 -8.50 -10.04 -19.81
CA LEU A 97 -8.58 -8.81 -20.59
C LEU A 97 -8.22 -9.09 -22.06
N LEU A 98 -7.13 -9.82 -22.30
CA LEU A 98 -6.73 -10.21 -23.66
C LEU A 98 -7.80 -11.04 -24.37
N ALA A 99 -8.47 -11.95 -23.66
CA ALA A 99 -9.57 -12.74 -24.23
C ALA A 99 -10.75 -11.87 -24.64
N ALA A 100 -11.10 -10.85 -23.86
CA ALA A 100 -12.16 -9.90 -24.20
C ALA A 100 -11.80 -9.09 -25.47
N MET A 101 -10.57 -8.56 -25.55
CA MET A 101 -10.08 -7.82 -26.72
C MET A 101 -10.08 -8.71 -27.98
N LYS A 102 -9.57 -9.94 -27.84
CA LYS A 102 -9.55 -10.92 -28.95
C LYS A 102 -10.95 -11.25 -29.44
N ASN A 103 -11.88 -11.52 -28.51
CA ASN A 103 -13.28 -11.80 -28.87
C ASN A 103 -13.93 -10.64 -29.66
N ALA A 104 -13.70 -9.40 -29.21
CA ALA A 104 -14.23 -8.23 -29.93
C ALA A 104 -13.63 -8.12 -31.33
N LYS A 105 -12.33 -8.31 -31.48
CA LYS A 105 -11.64 -8.28 -32.78
C LYS A 105 -12.14 -9.36 -33.72
N GLU A 106 -12.31 -10.60 -33.27
CA GLU A 106 -12.78 -11.74 -34.05
C GLU A 106 -14.24 -11.57 -34.52
N ASN A 107 -15.07 -10.91 -33.72
CA ASN A 107 -16.49 -10.70 -34.03
C ASN A 107 -16.78 -9.31 -34.62
N ASN A 108 -15.75 -8.52 -34.96
CA ASN A 108 -15.88 -7.15 -35.43
C ASN A 108 -16.82 -6.31 -34.54
N SER A 109 -16.65 -6.40 -33.24
CA SER A 109 -17.46 -5.74 -32.21
C SER A 109 -16.61 -4.81 -31.37
N ALA A 110 -17.22 -4.15 -30.39
CA ALA A 110 -16.55 -3.23 -29.49
C ALA A 110 -16.42 -3.82 -28.08
N VAL A 111 -15.40 -3.38 -27.35
CA VAL A 111 -15.27 -3.61 -25.89
C VAL A 111 -15.66 -2.32 -25.16
N PRO A 112 -16.84 -2.23 -24.57
CA PRO A 112 -17.22 -1.06 -23.79
C PRO A 112 -16.50 -1.08 -22.45
N PHE A 113 -15.85 0.03 -22.08
CA PHE A 113 -15.32 0.25 -20.74
C PHE A 113 -16.31 1.07 -19.94
N MET A 114 -16.63 0.60 -18.72
CA MET A 114 -17.51 1.29 -17.78
C MET A 114 -16.77 1.52 -16.47
N GLY A 115 -16.83 2.73 -15.94
CA GLY A 115 -16.18 3.06 -14.68
C GLY A 115 -16.19 4.54 -14.39
N LEU A 116 -15.62 4.91 -13.26
CA LEU A 116 -15.45 6.30 -12.88
C LEU A 116 -14.19 6.87 -13.55
N LEU A 117 -14.35 7.94 -14.32
CA LEU A 117 -13.23 8.70 -14.89
C LEU A 117 -12.75 9.73 -13.86
N SER A 118 -11.64 9.46 -13.21
CA SER A 118 -11.10 10.30 -12.14
C SER A 118 -9.58 10.18 -12.03
N ASP A 119 -8.94 11.28 -11.70
CA ASP A 119 -7.52 11.35 -11.33
C ASP A 119 -7.29 11.28 -9.80
N GLY A 120 -8.36 11.24 -9.01
CA GLY A 120 -8.31 11.32 -7.54
C GLY A 120 -7.72 10.11 -6.83
N GLY A 121 -7.71 8.93 -7.46
CA GLY A 121 -7.08 7.73 -6.90
C GLY A 121 -7.76 7.14 -5.66
N VAL A 122 -9.03 7.47 -5.40
CA VAL A 122 -9.80 6.88 -4.30
C VAL A 122 -10.52 5.61 -4.76
N HIS A 123 -11.34 5.72 -5.81
CA HIS A 123 -12.10 4.60 -6.37
C HIS A 123 -11.64 4.22 -7.78
N SER A 124 -10.92 5.10 -8.46
CA SER A 124 -10.35 4.88 -9.79
C SER A 124 -9.17 5.80 -10.04
N ASN A 125 -8.42 5.51 -11.10
CA ASN A 125 -7.37 6.40 -11.59
C ASN A 125 -7.36 6.32 -13.13
N ASN A 126 -7.26 7.49 -13.77
CA ASN A 126 -7.24 7.62 -15.23
C ASN A 126 -6.14 6.78 -15.90
N THR A 127 -5.00 6.61 -15.22
CA THR A 127 -3.90 5.79 -15.77
C THR A 127 -4.29 4.34 -15.99
N HIS A 128 -5.24 3.81 -15.21
CA HIS A 128 -5.76 2.45 -15.41
C HIS A 128 -6.62 2.35 -16.68
N LEU A 129 -7.42 3.39 -16.96
CA LEU A 129 -8.15 3.48 -18.23
C LEU A 129 -7.19 3.60 -19.42
N TYR A 130 -6.12 4.38 -19.29
CA TYR A 130 -5.11 4.50 -20.34
C TYR A 130 -4.43 3.16 -20.61
N GLY A 131 -4.12 2.39 -19.57
CA GLY A 131 -3.61 1.03 -19.72
C GLY A 131 -4.58 0.09 -20.48
N LEU A 132 -5.89 0.20 -20.21
CA LEU A 132 -6.91 -0.55 -20.95
C LEU A 132 -6.99 -0.12 -22.42
N LEU A 133 -6.90 1.19 -22.71
CA LEU A 133 -6.90 1.71 -24.08
C LEU A 133 -5.63 1.32 -24.85
N GLU A 134 -4.49 1.27 -24.18
CA GLU A 134 -3.24 0.81 -24.79
C GLU A 134 -3.29 -0.69 -25.13
N MET A 135 -3.97 -1.49 -24.29
CA MET A 135 -4.17 -2.92 -24.54
C MET A 135 -5.11 -3.19 -25.72
N ALA A 136 -6.12 -2.33 -25.97
CA ALA A 136 -7.17 -2.51 -27.00
C ALA A 136 -6.69 -2.16 -28.39
#